data_13640691a60fd229d05577b4773eb8f0
#
_entry.id   13640691a60fd229d05577b4773eb8f0
#
_cell.length_a   1.000
_cell.length_b   1.000
_cell.length_c   1.000
_cell.angle_alpha   90.00
_cell.angle_beta   90.00
_cell.angle_gamma   90.00
#
_symmetry.space_group_name_H-M   'P 1'
#
loop_
_entity.id
_entity.type
_entity.pdbx_description
1 polymer ?
#
loop_
_entity_poly.entity_id
_entity_poly.type
_entity_poly.pdbx_seq_one_letter_code
_entity_poly.pdbx_strand_id
1 'polypeptide(L)'
;RGYGAKVILEGNNYDESWTKAKEIAESTGAKIIHAFDDPHVIAGQGVIGLEVLEQLPDVDELYVPIGGGGLAAGILLAIKTKNPNIKVIGVQSKSYPAMHESFKSGELKSVVGERTIADGISVKKPGTITFEIIKKMIDDIVLVDDYQIIKTMFLLMERAKMVVEPAGAAGLAYLLQAKPSPGKKVVVILCGGNVDMYLLGQIVTKGLTQMGRLVKLFILLPDKPGALKELVDEISVLSVNIVEVLHDRLSSNIDAGSAGVTLSLETEGKEHTEKLLEHLKKKNLKFTVMT
;
A
#
# COMPACT_ATOMS: atom_id res chain seq x y z
N ARG A 1 -0.38 -19.96 -15.59
CA ARG A 1 -0.77 -21.24 -16.21
C ARG A 1 -1.94 -21.08 -17.19
N GLY A 2 -2.91 -20.23 -16.92
CA GLY A 2 -4.10 -20.04 -17.76
C GLY A 2 -3.81 -19.61 -19.22
N TYR A 3 -2.65 -18.99 -19.46
CA TYR A 3 -2.20 -18.56 -20.79
C TYR A 3 -1.25 -19.56 -21.47
N GLY A 4 -1.18 -20.82 -21.00
CA GLY A 4 -0.34 -21.86 -21.58
C GLY A 4 1.16 -21.83 -21.19
N ALA A 5 1.55 -20.91 -20.31
CA ALA A 5 2.93 -20.82 -19.85
C ALA A 5 3.31 -22.00 -18.93
N LYS A 6 4.51 -22.55 -19.09
CA LYS A 6 5.11 -23.49 -18.16
C LYS A 6 5.61 -22.73 -16.94
N VAL A 7 4.97 -22.95 -15.79
CA VAL A 7 5.35 -22.34 -14.52
C VAL A 7 6.24 -23.29 -13.74
N ILE A 8 7.44 -22.83 -13.35
CA ILE A 8 8.39 -23.53 -12.51
C ILE A 8 8.49 -22.74 -11.20
N LEU A 9 8.13 -23.38 -10.10
CA LEU A 9 8.25 -22.81 -8.76
C LEU A 9 9.50 -23.41 -8.11
N GLU A 10 10.49 -22.58 -7.86
CA GLU A 10 11.80 -23.00 -7.33
C GLU A 10 12.36 -21.87 -6.47
N GLY A 11 13.02 -22.24 -5.36
CA GLY A 11 13.64 -21.30 -4.43
C GLY A 11 12.67 -20.73 -3.38
N ASN A 12 13.23 -20.25 -2.28
CA ASN A 12 12.51 -19.63 -1.16
C ASN A 12 12.49 -18.10 -1.24
N ASN A 13 13.21 -17.52 -2.20
CA ASN A 13 13.32 -16.07 -2.43
C ASN A 13 13.63 -15.78 -3.90
N TYR A 14 13.60 -14.49 -4.26
CA TYR A 14 13.86 -14.03 -5.62
C TYR A 14 15.24 -14.46 -6.16
N ASP A 15 16.29 -14.39 -5.34
CA ASP A 15 17.66 -14.67 -5.79
C ASP A 15 17.85 -16.16 -6.13
N GLU A 16 17.24 -17.06 -5.37
CA GLU A 16 17.22 -18.50 -5.66
C GLU A 16 16.43 -18.81 -6.94
N SER A 17 15.24 -18.22 -7.07
CA SER A 17 14.43 -18.34 -8.31
C SER A 17 15.18 -17.77 -9.54
N TRP A 18 15.90 -16.66 -9.36
CA TRP A 18 16.74 -16.06 -10.41
C TRP A 18 17.88 -16.96 -10.83
N THR A 19 18.56 -17.60 -9.90
CA THR A 19 19.62 -18.59 -10.18
C THR A 19 19.07 -19.74 -11.00
N LYS A 20 17.90 -20.27 -10.60
CA LYS A 20 17.24 -21.34 -11.36
C LYS A 20 16.82 -20.92 -12.77
N ALA A 21 16.34 -19.68 -12.91
CA ALA A 21 16.00 -19.15 -14.24
C ALA A 21 17.22 -19.09 -15.18
N LYS A 22 18.39 -18.72 -14.65
CA LYS A 22 19.65 -18.73 -15.42
C LYS A 22 20.06 -20.14 -15.87
N GLU A 23 20.03 -21.11 -14.94
CA GLU A 23 20.32 -22.53 -15.27
C GLU A 23 19.42 -23.04 -16.39
N ILE A 24 18.12 -22.73 -16.33
CA ILE A 24 17.16 -23.13 -17.36
C ILE A 24 17.48 -22.45 -18.69
N ALA A 25 17.77 -21.16 -18.69
CA ALA A 25 18.10 -20.42 -19.88
C ALA A 25 19.38 -20.98 -20.56
N GLU A 26 20.43 -21.25 -19.80
CA GLU A 26 21.67 -21.84 -20.27
C GLU A 26 21.46 -23.25 -20.87
N SER A 27 20.66 -24.08 -20.20
CA SER A 27 20.41 -25.47 -20.66
C SER A 27 19.47 -25.56 -21.86
N THR A 28 18.57 -24.58 -22.06
CA THR A 28 17.54 -24.61 -23.10
C THR A 28 17.80 -23.64 -24.24
N GLY A 29 18.75 -22.71 -24.11
CA GLY A 29 18.95 -21.59 -25.02
C GLY A 29 17.85 -20.52 -24.96
N ALA A 30 16.98 -20.54 -23.93
CA ALA A 30 15.92 -19.57 -23.77
C ALA A 30 16.49 -18.19 -23.42
N LYS A 31 15.93 -17.14 -24.04
CA LYS A 31 16.30 -15.77 -23.71
C LYS A 31 15.65 -15.33 -22.39
N ILE A 32 16.44 -14.86 -21.44
CA ILE A 32 15.93 -14.22 -20.23
C ILE A 32 15.50 -12.79 -20.57
N ILE A 33 14.30 -12.44 -20.16
CA ILE A 33 13.83 -11.04 -20.14
C ILE A 33 13.82 -10.61 -18.68
N HIS A 34 14.74 -9.71 -18.32
CA HIS A 34 14.83 -9.22 -16.94
C HIS A 34 13.64 -8.33 -16.61
N ALA A 35 13.11 -8.42 -15.39
CA ALA A 35 11.89 -7.71 -15.00
C ALA A 35 12.03 -6.17 -15.05
N PHE A 36 13.24 -5.63 -14.90
CA PHE A 36 13.48 -4.18 -14.87
C PHE A 36 14.86 -3.74 -15.40
N ASP A 37 15.91 -4.57 -15.31
CA ASP A 37 17.29 -4.20 -15.66
C ASP A 37 17.67 -4.69 -17.08
N ASP A 38 16.86 -4.30 -18.05
CA ASP A 38 17.03 -4.62 -19.48
C ASP A 38 16.71 -3.37 -20.31
N PRO A 39 17.57 -2.99 -21.29
CA PRO A 39 17.37 -1.78 -22.09
C PRO A 39 16.04 -1.76 -22.87
N HIS A 40 15.57 -2.92 -23.35
CA HIS A 40 14.30 -3.00 -24.10
C HIS A 40 13.10 -2.85 -23.15
N VAL A 41 13.18 -3.43 -21.95
CA VAL A 41 12.15 -3.26 -20.92
C VAL A 41 12.10 -1.80 -20.50
N ILE A 42 13.24 -1.17 -20.21
CA ILE A 42 13.32 0.26 -19.87
C ILE A 42 12.73 1.12 -20.98
N ALA A 43 13.09 0.86 -22.25
CA ALA A 43 12.56 1.60 -23.39
C ALA A 43 11.02 1.45 -23.51
N GLY A 44 10.50 0.23 -23.30
CA GLY A 44 9.06 -0.01 -23.26
C GLY A 44 8.33 0.80 -22.19
N GLN A 45 8.91 0.94 -21.00
CA GLN A 45 8.35 1.77 -19.92
C GLN A 45 8.40 3.28 -20.25
N GLY A 46 9.33 3.70 -21.12
CA GLY A 46 9.46 5.09 -21.57
C GLY A 46 8.23 5.61 -22.33
N VAL A 47 7.44 4.73 -22.94
CA VAL A 47 6.18 5.09 -23.62
C VAL A 47 5.23 5.85 -22.69
N ILE A 48 5.17 5.48 -21.41
CA ILE A 48 4.35 6.18 -20.40
C ILE A 48 4.76 7.65 -20.28
N GLY A 49 6.06 7.93 -20.27
CA GLY A 49 6.56 9.31 -20.22
C GLY A 49 6.20 10.11 -21.47
N LEU A 50 6.21 9.49 -22.66
CA LEU A 50 5.77 10.13 -23.91
C LEU A 50 4.28 10.44 -23.88
N GLU A 51 3.45 9.50 -23.43
CA GLU A 51 1.99 9.70 -23.31
C GLU A 51 1.64 10.80 -22.29
N VAL A 52 2.38 10.88 -21.18
CA VAL A 52 2.21 11.96 -20.20
C VAL A 52 2.47 13.33 -20.86
N LEU A 53 3.55 13.47 -21.63
CA LEU A 53 3.87 14.72 -22.33
C LEU A 53 2.87 15.07 -23.42
N GLU A 54 2.27 14.08 -24.06
CA GLU A 54 1.20 14.27 -25.05
C GLU A 54 -0.10 14.75 -24.37
N GLN A 55 -0.49 14.12 -23.26
CA GLN A 55 -1.74 14.43 -22.55
C GLN A 55 -1.65 15.71 -21.70
N LEU A 56 -0.49 16.02 -21.13
CA LEU A 56 -0.25 17.18 -20.30
C LEU A 56 1.13 17.80 -20.62
N PRO A 57 1.29 18.55 -21.73
CA PRO A 57 2.58 19.08 -22.17
C PRO A 57 3.25 20.04 -21.19
N ASP A 58 2.49 20.66 -20.32
CA ASP A 58 2.94 21.63 -19.32
C ASP A 58 2.91 21.07 -17.88
N VAL A 59 3.15 19.75 -17.73
CA VAL A 59 3.34 19.12 -16.43
C VAL A 59 4.57 19.68 -15.71
N ASP A 60 4.42 19.97 -14.42
CA ASP A 60 5.50 20.48 -13.58
C ASP A 60 6.23 19.38 -12.83
N GLU A 61 5.48 18.41 -12.28
CA GLU A 61 6.00 17.37 -11.40
C GLU A 61 5.38 16.02 -11.71
N LEU A 62 6.20 14.96 -11.64
CA LEU A 62 5.78 13.58 -11.85
C LEU A 62 6.22 12.69 -10.69
N TYR A 63 5.30 11.89 -10.15
CA TYR A 63 5.58 10.93 -9.08
C TYR A 63 5.47 9.51 -9.61
N VAL A 64 6.58 8.73 -9.46
CA VAL A 64 6.73 7.41 -10.06
C VAL A 64 7.11 6.39 -8.99
N PRO A 65 6.41 5.25 -8.84
CA PRO A 65 6.83 4.20 -7.94
C PRO A 65 8.14 3.55 -8.40
N ILE A 66 9.04 3.25 -7.45
CA ILE A 66 10.34 2.64 -7.72
C ILE A 66 10.50 1.33 -6.92
N GLY A 67 10.71 0.22 -7.64
CA GLY A 67 11.28 -1.01 -7.12
C GLY A 67 12.71 -1.18 -7.63
N GLY A 68 12.91 -2.03 -8.61
CA GLY A 68 14.20 -2.22 -9.31
C GLY A 68 14.60 -1.09 -10.26
N GLY A 69 13.68 -0.17 -10.57
CA GLY A 69 13.96 1.06 -11.29
C GLY A 69 13.55 1.08 -12.78
N GLY A 70 13.07 -0.04 -13.36
CA GLY A 70 12.77 -0.10 -14.80
C GLY A 70 11.75 0.92 -15.28
N LEU A 71 10.61 1.04 -14.58
CA LEU A 71 9.57 2.02 -14.85
C LEU A 71 10.09 3.45 -14.76
N ALA A 72 10.74 3.78 -13.65
CA ALA A 72 11.26 5.13 -13.42
C ALA A 72 12.35 5.51 -14.42
N ALA A 73 13.28 4.59 -14.73
CA ALA A 73 14.33 4.82 -15.70
C ALA A 73 13.77 5.11 -17.11
N GLY A 74 12.77 4.33 -17.55
CA GLY A 74 12.11 4.55 -18.84
C GLY A 74 11.41 5.90 -18.91
N ILE A 75 10.61 6.23 -17.90
CA ILE A 75 9.92 7.53 -17.82
C ILE A 75 10.92 8.69 -17.79
N LEU A 76 11.99 8.59 -16.99
CA LEU A 76 13.03 9.60 -16.90
C LEU A 76 13.69 9.88 -18.27
N LEU A 77 14.06 8.82 -19.00
CA LEU A 77 14.64 8.98 -20.34
C LEU A 77 13.68 9.73 -21.27
N ALA A 78 12.40 9.38 -21.28
CA ALA A 78 11.40 10.03 -22.12
C ALA A 78 11.18 11.50 -21.72
N ILE A 79 10.92 11.76 -20.44
CA ILE A 79 10.59 13.08 -19.92
C ILE A 79 11.79 14.03 -19.99
N LYS A 80 12.93 13.64 -19.40
CA LYS A 80 14.09 14.54 -19.27
C LYS A 80 14.78 14.84 -20.59
N THR A 81 14.68 13.92 -21.58
CA THR A 81 15.18 14.19 -22.95
C THR A 81 14.35 15.25 -23.66
N LYS A 82 13.05 15.31 -23.41
CA LYS A 82 12.14 16.30 -24.03
C LYS A 82 12.08 17.61 -23.25
N ASN A 83 11.99 17.53 -21.93
CA ASN A 83 11.93 18.70 -21.05
C ASN A 83 12.65 18.40 -19.70
N PRO A 84 13.92 18.81 -19.54
CA PRO A 84 14.69 18.56 -18.34
C PRO A 84 14.18 19.30 -17.11
N ASN A 85 13.32 20.32 -17.27
CA ASN A 85 12.80 21.15 -16.18
C ASN A 85 11.64 20.47 -15.41
N ILE A 86 11.01 19.47 -15.99
CA ILE A 86 9.95 18.70 -15.31
C ILE A 86 10.60 17.92 -14.16
N LYS A 87 10.11 18.10 -12.94
CA LYS A 87 10.59 17.34 -11.78
C LYS A 87 10.04 15.93 -11.81
N VAL A 88 10.91 14.94 -11.66
CA VAL A 88 10.53 13.54 -11.52
C VAL A 88 10.97 13.04 -10.14
N ILE A 89 10.00 12.64 -9.33
CA ILE A 89 10.20 12.19 -7.96
C ILE A 89 9.87 10.71 -7.89
N GLY A 90 10.87 9.92 -7.48
CA GLY A 90 10.70 8.49 -7.23
C GLY A 90 10.07 8.25 -5.88
N VAL A 91 9.15 7.30 -5.79
CA VAL A 91 8.54 6.92 -4.52
C VAL A 91 8.79 5.45 -4.25
N GLN A 92 9.43 5.16 -3.10
CA GLN A 92 9.83 3.81 -2.73
C GLN A 92 9.25 3.42 -1.36
N SER A 93 9.10 2.12 -1.11
CA SER A 93 8.70 1.62 0.21
C SER A 93 9.80 1.84 1.24
N LYS A 94 9.45 2.31 2.44
CA LYS A 94 10.35 2.37 3.60
C LYS A 94 10.92 1.01 3.97
N SER A 95 10.17 -0.07 3.72
CA SER A 95 10.60 -1.44 4.02
C SER A 95 11.70 -1.94 3.07
N TYR A 96 11.82 -1.37 1.87
CA TYR A 96 12.84 -1.72 0.87
C TYR A 96 13.43 -0.48 0.21
N PRO A 97 14.20 0.36 0.94
CA PRO A 97 14.68 1.65 0.43
C PRO A 97 15.96 1.54 -0.44
N ALA A 98 16.15 0.45 -1.18
CA ALA A 98 17.40 0.14 -1.86
C ALA A 98 17.82 1.20 -2.89
N MET A 99 16.88 1.70 -3.70
CA MET A 99 17.18 2.76 -4.68
C MET A 99 17.41 4.11 -4.00
N HIS A 100 16.64 4.42 -2.96
CA HIS A 100 16.82 5.63 -2.15
C HIS A 100 18.20 5.67 -1.50
N GLU A 101 18.62 4.58 -0.84
CA GLU A 101 19.94 4.46 -0.20
C GLU A 101 21.07 4.52 -1.24
N SER A 102 20.88 3.88 -2.39
CA SER A 102 21.83 3.94 -3.49
C SER A 102 21.97 5.36 -4.06
N PHE A 103 20.87 6.05 -4.25
CA PHE A 103 20.82 7.44 -4.73
C PHE A 103 21.53 8.39 -3.75
N LYS A 104 21.20 8.29 -2.46
CA LYS A 104 21.81 9.15 -1.42
C LYS A 104 23.32 8.93 -1.28
N SER A 105 23.80 7.69 -1.41
CA SER A 105 25.24 7.41 -1.30
C SER A 105 26.00 7.60 -2.61
N GLY A 106 25.32 7.63 -3.75
CA GLY A 106 25.94 7.64 -5.06
C GLY A 106 26.48 6.28 -5.52
N GLU A 107 26.25 5.20 -4.76
CA GLU A 107 26.72 3.84 -5.04
C GLU A 107 25.58 2.84 -4.95
N LEU A 108 25.64 1.79 -5.76
CA LEU A 108 24.64 0.73 -5.77
C LEU A 108 24.68 -0.10 -4.48
N LYS A 109 23.63 0.00 -3.67
CA LYS A 109 23.51 -0.71 -2.38
C LYS A 109 22.42 -1.77 -2.39
N SER A 110 22.63 -2.80 -1.59
CA SER A 110 21.61 -3.77 -1.23
C SER A 110 21.11 -3.50 0.19
N VAL A 111 19.83 -3.75 0.43
CA VAL A 111 19.20 -3.61 1.75
C VAL A 111 18.64 -4.93 2.25
N VAL A 112 18.55 -5.07 3.55
CA VAL A 112 17.74 -6.11 4.18
C VAL A 112 16.36 -5.51 4.38
N GLY A 113 15.36 -6.03 3.65
CA GLY A 113 14.01 -5.50 3.72
C GLY A 113 13.16 -6.15 4.79
N GLU A 114 12.08 -5.49 5.15
CA GLU A 114 11.04 -5.98 6.06
C GLU A 114 9.78 -6.35 5.27
N ARG A 115 8.85 -7.07 5.92
CA ARG A 115 7.58 -7.41 5.29
C ARG A 115 6.79 -6.15 4.92
N THR A 116 6.30 -6.10 3.68
CA THR A 116 5.46 -5.02 3.16
C THR A 116 4.34 -5.58 2.29
N ILE A 117 3.25 -4.84 2.16
CA ILE A 117 2.18 -5.16 1.19
C ILE A 117 2.56 -4.76 -0.24
N ALA A 118 3.54 -3.87 -0.40
CA ALA A 118 3.99 -3.35 -1.70
C ALA A 118 5.08 -4.26 -2.32
N ASP A 119 4.73 -5.53 -2.56
CA ASP A 119 5.63 -6.55 -3.09
C ASP A 119 6.23 -6.20 -4.46
N GLY A 120 5.46 -5.53 -5.33
CA GLY A 120 5.94 -5.07 -6.65
C GLY A 120 7.09 -4.06 -6.59
N ILE A 121 7.33 -3.41 -5.44
CA ILE A 121 8.48 -2.51 -5.20
C ILE A 121 9.40 -2.99 -4.07
N SER A 122 9.23 -4.21 -3.57
CA SER A 122 10.07 -4.82 -2.53
C SER A 122 11.35 -5.43 -3.11
N VAL A 123 12.23 -4.59 -3.64
CA VAL A 123 13.46 -5.00 -4.31
C VAL A 123 14.66 -4.73 -3.41
N LYS A 124 15.44 -5.78 -3.09
CA LYS A 124 16.61 -5.69 -2.22
C LYS A 124 17.79 -4.95 -2.83
N LYS A 125 17.95 -5.04 -4.15
CA LYS A 125 19.04 -4.40 -4.90
C LYS A 125 18.50 -3.82 -6.20
N PRO A 126 18.73 -2.54 -6.51
CA PRO A 126 18.35 -1.95 -7.78
C PRO A 126 19.09 -2.60 -8.95
N GLY A 127 18.58 -2.40 -10.17
CA GLY A 127 19.32 -2.76 -11.37
C GLY A 127 20.54 -1.88 -11.58
N THR A 128 21.53 -2.40 -12.25
CA THR A 128 22.75 -1.64 -12.54
C THR A 128 22.49 -0.56 -13.60
N ILE A 129 21.79 -0.93 -14.68
CA ILE A 129 21.43 0.00 -15.77
C ILE A 129 20.44 1.05 -15.26
N THR A 130 19.40 0.59 -14.54
CA THR A 130 18.37 1.49 -14.00
C THR A 130 18.93 2.47 -12.99
N PHE A 131 19.84 2.03 -12.11
CA PHE A 131 20.49 2.90 -11.14
C PHE A 131 21.31 4.02 -11.81
N GLU A 132 22.10 3.70 -12.83
CA GLU A 132 22.91 4.71 -13.54
C GLU A 132 22.06 5.77 -14.24
N ILE A 133 20.89 5.38 -14.78
CA ILE A 133 19.94 6.31 -15.38
C ILE A 133 19.29 7.19 -14.29
N ILE A 134 18.76 6.56 -13.25
CA ILE A 134 18.04 7.23 -12.15
C ILE A 134 18.98 8.20 -11.44
N LYS A 135 20.19 7.77 -11.07
CA LYS A 135 21.20 8.61 -10.42
C LYS A 135 21.50 9.91 -11.17
N LYS A 136 21.47 9.88 -12.49
CA LYS A 136 21.78 11.05 -13.34
C LYS A 136 20.60 11.98 -13.58
N MET A 137 19.38 11.46 -13.56
CA MET A 137 18.22 12.14 -14.12
C MET A 137 17.11 12.46 -13.11
N ILE A 138 17.02 11.71 -12.01
CA ILE A 138 15.94 11.90 -11.04
C ILE A 138 16.20 13.12 -10.16
N ASP A 139 15.16 13.83 -9.78
CA ASP A 139 15.28 15.01 -8.92
C ASP A 139 15.31 14.65 -7.44
N ASP A 140 14.52 13.66 -7.01
CA ASP A 140 14.55 13.14 -5.63
C ASP A 140 13.93 11.75 -5.56
N ILE A 141 14.21 11.03 -4.46
CA ILE A 141 13.55 9.77 -4.10
C ILE A 141 13.05 9.87 -2.68
N VAL A 142 11.76 9.63 -2.50
CA VAL A 142 11.05 9.72 -1.22
C VAL A 142 10.48 8.37 -0.80
N LEU A 143 10.15 8.24 0.48
CA LEU A 143 9.72 6.97 1.06
C LEU A 143 8.29 7.05 1.59
N VAL A 144 7.56 5.95 1.42
CA VAL A 144 6.21 5.73 1.98
C VAL A 144 6.15 4.43 2.76
N ASP A 145 5.24 4.35 3.73
CA ASP A 145 4.96 3.13 4.49
C ASP A 145 3.64 2.47 4.09
N ASP A 146 3.43 1.25 4.58
CA ASP A 146 2.23 0.47 4.29
C ASP A 146 0.94 1.15 4.78
N TYR A 147 1.00 1.89 5.89
CA TYR A 147 -0.15 2.64 6.40
C TYR A 147 -0.63 3.68 5.38
N GLN A 148 0.30 4.41 4.80
CA GLN A 148 0.04 5.43 3.77
C GLN A 148 -0.52 4.80 2.50
N ILE A 149 0.04 3.66 2.08
CA ILE A 149 -0.40 2.92 0.89
C ILE A 149 -1.82 2.38 1.08
N ILE A 150 -2.12 1.73 2.23
CA ILE A 150 -3.46 1.20 2.54
C ILE A 150 -4.51 2.31 2.48
N LYS A 151 -4.25 3.44 3.13
CA LYS A 151 -5.15 4.59 3.12
C LYS A 151 -5.41 5.10 1.71
N THR A 152 -4.36 5.14 0.88
CA THR A 152 -4.45 5.60 -0.51
C THR A 152 -5.25 4.64 -1.38
N MET A 153 -5.00 3.35 -1.27
CA MET A 153 -5.76 2.33 -2.00
C MET A 153 -7.25 2.37 -1.62
N PHE A 154 -7.53 2.52 -0.33
CA PHE A 154 -8.91 2.69 0.14
C PHE A 154 -9.58 3.91 -0.50
N LEU A 155 -8.90 5.07 -0.52
CA LEU A 155 -9.41 6.29 -1.15
C LEU A 155 -9.60 6.13 -2.67
N LEU A 156 -8.68 5.45 -3.37
CA LEU A 156 -8.82 5.17 -4.80
C LEU A 156 -10.06 4.31 -5.08
N MET A 157 -10.29 3.26 -4.30
CA MET A 157 -11.49 2.43 -4.42
C MET A 157 -12.77 3.21 -4.09
N GLU A 158 -12.76 3.99 -3.00
CA GLU A 158 -13.95 4.71 -2.54
C GLU A 158 -14.32 5.89 -3.45
N ARG A 159 -13.32 6.70 -3.88
CA ARG A 159 -13.53 7.96 -4.58
C ARG A 159 -13.42 7.84 -6.09
N ALA A 160 -12.40 7.15 -6.58
CA ALA A 160 -12.10 7.03 -7.99
C ALA A 160 -12.66 5.72 -8.61
N LYS A 161 -13.14 4.77 -7.80
CA LYS A 161 -13.59 3.43 -8.24
C LYS A 161 -12.47 2.66 -8.97
N MET A 162 -11.23 2.90 -8.57
CA MET A 162 -10.05 2.28 -9.15
C MET A 162 -9.43 1.28 -8.18
N VAL A 163 -9.10 0.10 -8.69
CA VAL A 163 -8.31 -0.91 -7.99
C VAL A 163 -6.89 -0.86 -8.56
N VAL A 164 -5.94 -0.54 -7.71
CA VAL A 164 -4.51 -0.44 -8.03
C VAL A 164 -3.75 -1.30 -7.04
N GLU A 165 -2.71 -1.99 -7.47
CA GLU A 165 -1.86 -2.75 -6.54
C GLU A 165 -1.11 -1.83 -5.56
N PRO A 166 -0.69 -2.32 -4.38
CA PRO A 166 0.00 -1.50 -3.38
C PRO A 166 1.21 -0.74 -3.90
N ALA A 167 2.02 -1.41 -4.73
CA ALA A 167 3.20 -0.79 -5.35
C ALA A 167 2.84 0.40 -6.25
N GLY A 168 1.78 0.25 -7.05
CA GLY A 168 1.32 1.29 -7.96
C GLY A 168 0.63 2.48 -7.27
N ALA A 169 0.15 2.29 -6.03
CA ALA A 169 -0.45 3.36 -5.23
C ALA A 169 0.60 4.24 -4.51
N ALA A 170 1.86 3.82 -4.46
CA ALA A 170 2.91 4.47 -3.67
C ALA A 170 3.11 5.96 -4.01
N GLY A 171 3.08 6.32 -5.31
CA GLY A 171 3.22 7.71 -5.76
C GLY A 171 2.16 8.63 -5.16
N LEU A 172 0.89 8.22 -5.25
CA LEU A 172 -0.22 8.97 -4.67
C LEU A 172 -0.19 8.96 -3.14
N ALA A 173 0.28 7.87 -2.52
CA ALA A 173 0.42 7.78 -1.07
C ALA A 173 1.36 8.85 -0.50
N TYR A 174 2.45 9.14 -1.19
CA TYR A 174 3.33 10.26 -0.83
C TYR A 174 2.65 11.61 -1.06
N LEU A 175 2.08 11.82 -2.26
CA LEU A 175 1.50 13.10 -2.66
C LEU A 175 0.36 13.57 -1.74
N LEU A 176 -0.48 12.65 -1.27
CA LEU A 176 -1.57 12.97 -0.32
C LEU A 176 -1.08 13.57 1.00
N GLN A 177 0.18 13.35 1.36
CA GLN A 177 0.78 13.90 2.59
C GLN A 177 1.64 15.13 2.31
N ALA A 178 2.45 15.08 1.25
CA ALA A 178 3.40 16.13 0.91
C ALA A 178 2.72 17.45 0.48
N LYS A 179 1.48 17.36 -0.05
CA LYS A 179 0.71 18.46 -0.61
C LYS A 179 1.53 19.26 -1.63
N PRO A 180 1.31 19.06 -2.91
CA PRO A 180 2.06 19.78 -3.96
C PRO A 180 1.91 21.29 -3.79
N SER A 181 2.88 22.03 -4.31
CA SER A 181 2.82 23.50 -4.31
C SER A 181 1.58 23.99 -5.07
N PRO A 182 0.84 24.97 -4.55
CA PRO A 182 -0.32 25.51 -5.23
C PRO A 182 0.00 25.96 -6.67
N GLY A 183 -0.89 25.67 -7.60
CA GLY A 183 -0.75 26.05 -9.00
C GLY A 183 0.13 25.13 -9.84
N LYS A 184 0.76 24.10 -9.26
CA LYS A 184 1.55 23.10 -9.99
C LYS A 184 0.66 22.04 -10.65
N LYS A 185 0.98 21.69 -11.90
CA LYS A 185 0.41 20.55 -12.60
C LYS A 185 1.19 19.30 -12.27
N VAL A 186 0.55 18.40 -11.55
CA VAL A 186 1.17 17.19 -10.99
C VAL A 186 0.56 15.96 -11.62
N VAL A 187 1.41 15.04 -12.06
CA VAL A 187 1.03 13.72 -12.53
C VAL A 187 1.53 12.66 -11.56
N VAL A 188 0.68 11.70 -11.26
CA VAL A 188 1.02 10.51 -10.49
C VAL A 188 0.80 9.28 -11.34
N ILE A 189 1.80 8.43 -11.45
CA ILE A 189 1.67 7.16 -12.14
C ILE A 189 0.98 6.16 -11.22
N LEU A 190 -0.24 5.76 -11.58
CA LEU A 190 -0.97 4.65 -10.97
C LEU A 190 -0.81 3.45 -11.89
N CYS A 191 -0.25 2.37 -11.39
CA CYS A 191 0.06 1.19 -12.21
C CYS A 191 -0.09 -0.11 -11.41
N GLY A 192 -0.10 -1.22 -12.15
CA GLY A 192 -0.20 -2.55 -11.56
C GLY A 192 -1.61 -2.94 -11.10
N GLY A 193 -1.93 -4.22 -11.27
CA GLY A 193 -3.21 -4.81 -10.89
C GLY A 193 -3.05 -6.20 -10.25
N ASN A 194 -1.80 -6.59 -9.91
CA ASN A 194 -1.52 -7.87 -9.27
C ASN A 194 -1.80 -7.81 -7.78
N VAL A 195 -3.08 -7.75 -7.43
CA VAL A 195 -3.55 -7.74 -6.05
C VAL A 195 -4.63 -8.80 -5.88
N ASP A 196 -4.51 -9.63 -4.84
CA ASP A 196 -5.52 -10.64 -4.57
C ASP A 196 -6.73 -10.07 -3.81
N MET A 197 -7.89 -10.75 -3.94
CA MET A 197 -9.15 -10.30 -3.35
C MET A 197 -9.12 -10.34 -1.82
N TYR A 198 -8.35 -11.27 -1.21
CA TYR A 198 -8.21 -11.34 0.23
C TYR A 198 -7.47 -10.12 0.77
N LEU A 199 -6.35 -9.73 0.12
CA LEU A 199 -5.63 -8.51 0.48
C LEU A 199 -6.51 -7.26 0.30
N LEU A 200 -7.30 -7.17 -0.79
CA LEU A 200 -8.25 -6.08 -0.96
C LEU A 200 -9.27 -6.01 0.17
N GLY A 201 -9.82 -7.15 0.59
CA GLY A 201 -10.73 -7.21 1.74
C GLY A 201 -10.08 -6.68 3.03
N GLN A 202 -8.81 -7.05 3.27
CA GLN A 202 -8.03 -6.53 4.41
C GLN A 202 -7.80 -5.01 4.29
N ILE A 203 -7.48 -4.51 3.10
CA ILE A 203 -7.27 -3.08 2.85
C ILE A 203 -8.56 -2.28 3.10
N VAL A 204 -9.71 -2.79 2.65
CA VAL A 204 -11.00 -2.16 2.91
C VAL A 204 -11.25 -2.08 4.42
N THR A 205 -11.12 -3.19 5.14
CA THR A 205 -11.33 -3.24 6.59
C THR A 205 -10.39 -2.29 7.34
N LYS A 206 -9.09 -2.34 7.03
CA LYS A 206 -8.10 -1.44 7.62
C LYS A 206 -8.34 0.02 7.26
N GLY A 207 -8.73 0.30 6.01
CA GLY A 207 -9.08 1.64 5.56
C GLY A 207 -10.27 2.21 6.34
N LEU A 208 -11.35 1.44 6.51
CA LEU A 208 -12.50 1.83 7.33
C LEU A 208 -12.08 2.13 8.79
N THR A 209 -11.22 1.29 9.38
CA THR A 209 -10.70 1.50 10.72
C THR A 209 -9.86 2.78 10.81
N GLN A 210 -8.95 3.02 9.87
CA GLN A 210 -8.12 4.24 9.83
C GLN A 210 -8.94 5.52 9.66
N MET A 211 -10.04 5.43 8.92
CA MET A 211 -10.97 6.54 8.73
C MET A 211 -11.92 6.74 9.93
N GLY A 212 -11.86 5.85 10.92
CA GLY A 212 -12.77 5.84 12.07
C GLY A 212 -14.20 5.47 11.69
N ARG A 213 -14.40 4.68 10.64
CA ARG A 213 -15.71 4.20 10.19
C ARG A 213 -16.01 2.77 10.62
N LEU A 214 -15.01 2.10 11.16
CA LEU A 214 -15.13 0.79 11.80
C LEU A 214 -14.34 0.83 13.10
N VAL A 215 -14.99 0.50 14.21
CA VAL A 215 -14.34 0.38 15.52
C VAL A 215 -14.68 -0.97 16.14
N LYS A 216 -13.68 -1.63 16.72
CA LYS A 216 -13.88 -2.88 17.46
C LYS A 216 -13.69 -2.63 18.94
N LEU A 217 -14.70 -3.00 19.72
CA LEU A 217 -14.72 -2.78 21.19
C LEU A 217 -14.85 -4.15 21.88
N PHE A 218 -14.07 -4.32 22.94
CA PHE A 218 -14.32 -5.37 23.93
C PHE A 218 -14.92 -4.73 25.19
N ILE A 219 -16.06 -5.24 25.64
CA ILE A 219 -16.84 -4.67 26.73
C ILE A 219 -17.12 -5.78 27.76
N LEU A 220 -16.87 -5.51 29.03
CA LEU A 220 -17.26 -6.41 30.12
C LEU A 220 -18.65 -6.01 30.65
N LEU A 221 -19.58 -6.96 30.64
CA LEU A 221 -20.93 -6.80 31.17
C LEU A 221 -21.15 -7.72 32.37
N PRO A 222 -22.07 -7.39 33.30
CA PRO A 222 -22.58 -8.33 34.27
C PRO A 222 -23.22 -9.54 33.57
N ASP A 223 -22.93 -10.76 34.01
CA ASP A 223 -23.56 -11.97 33.45
C ASP A 223 -24.98 -12.17 34.01
N LYS A 224 -25.90 -11.35 33.53
CA LYS A 224 -27.33 -11.38 33.87
C LYS A 224 -28.22 -11.24 32.65
N PRO A 225 -29.44 -11.78 32.67
CA PRO A 225 -30.39 -11.53 31.59
C PRO A 225 -30.66 -10.05 31.37
N GLY A 226 -30.63 -9.60 30.09
CA GLY A 226 -30.88 -8.22 29.70
C GLY A 226 -29.62 -7.36 29.56
N ALA A 227 -28.45 -7.71 30.13
CA ALA A 227 -27.25 -6.88 30.07
C ALA A 227 -26.79 -6.56 28.61
N LEU A 228 -26.82 -7.54 27.71
CA LEU A 228 -26.52 -7.31 26.30
C LEU A 228 -27.57 -6.39 25.64
N LYS A 229 -28.87 -6.55 25.97
CA LYS A 229 -29.92 -5.67 25.45
C LYS A 229 -29.66 -4.22 25.86
N GLU A 230 -29.36 -3.97 27.14
CA GLU A 230 -29.05 -2.63 27.67
C GLU A 230 -27.88 -1.99 26.88
N LEU A 231 -26.82 -2.76 26.59
CA LEU A 231 -25.69 -2.29 25.78
C LEU A 231 -26.10 -1.92 24.34
N VAL A 232 -26.88 -2.81 23.68
CA VAL A 232 -27.36 -2.57 22.31
C VAL A 232 -28.26 -1.34 22.23
N ASP A 233 -29.14 -1.14 23.23
CA ASP A 233 -30.00 0.04 23.33
C ASP A 233 -29.15 1.33 23.41
N GLU A 234 -28.08 1.35 24.22
CA GLU A 234 -27.17 2.51 24.35
C GLU A 234 -26.41 2.81 23.05
N ILE A 235 -26.04 1.80 22.28
CA ILE A 235 -25.38 1.97 20.98
C ILE A 235 -26.38 2.49 19.93
N SER A 236 -27.61 1.99 19.93
CA SER A 236 -28.64 2.36 18.96
C SER A 236 -29.06 3.84 19.05
N VAL A 237 -29.00 4.45 20.24
CA VAL A 237 -29.30 5.88 20.46
C VAL A 237 -28.40 6.78 19.61
N LEU A 238 -27.20 6.32 19.27
CA LEU A 238 -26.22 7.07 18.48
C LEU A 238 -26.26 6.73 16.99
N SER A 239 -27.25 5.94 16.52
CA SER A 239 -27.34 5.51 15.12
C SER A 239 -26.12 4.73 14.61
N VAL A 240 -25.47 3.99 15.51
CA VAL A 240 -24.32 3.14 15.19
C VAL A 240 -24.81 1.75 14.77
N ASN A 241 -24.36 1.28 13.61
CA ASN A 241 -24.66 -0.07 13.15
C ASN A 241 -23.73 -1.11 13.80
N ILE A 242 -24.32 -2.25 14.20
CA ILE A 242 -23.57 -3.38 14.74
C ILE A 242 -23.30 -4.35 13.59
N VAL A 243 -22.02 -4.50 13.23
CA VAL A 243 -21.56 -5.42 12.16
C VAL A 243 -21.44 -6.85 12.68
N GLU A 244 -20.90 -6.99 13.90
CA GLU A 244 -20.65 -8.29 14.52
C GLU A 244 -20.77 -8.19 16.03
N VAL A 245 -21.33 -9.23 16.64
CA VAL A 245 -21.39 -9.42 18.10
C VAL A 245 -20.84 -10.80 18.44
N LEU A 246 -19.80 -10.82 19.27
CA LEU A 246 -19.31 -12.05 19.89
C LEU A 246 -19.55 -11.96 21.39
N HIS A 247 -20.40 -12.85 21.91
CA HIS A 247 -20.72 -12.90 23.33
C HIS A 247 -20.05 -14.11 23.98
N ASP A 248 -19.07 -13.86 24.84
CA ASP A 248 -18.24 -14.86 25.48
C ASP A 248 -18.50 -14.89 27.01
N ARG A 249 -18.86 -16.08 27.51
CA ARG A 249 -19.12 -16.32 28.94
C ARG A 249 -18.21 -17.40 29.54
N LEU A 250 -17.39 -18.03 28.66
CA LEU A 250 -16.69 -19.26 29.01
C LEU A 250 -15.16 -19.14 29.01
N SER A 251 -14.62 -18.08 28.43
CA SER A 251 -13.17 -17.87 28.39
C SER A 251 -12.59 -17.66 29.80
N SER A 252 -11.47 -18.30 30.06
CA SER A 252 -10.79 -18.29 31.38
C SER A 252 -10.28 -16.92 31.81
N ASN A 253 -10.20 -15.95 30.91
CA ASN A 253 -9.78 -14.58 31.16
C ASN A 253 -10.96 -13.63 31.51
N ILE A 254 -12.18 -14.16 31.67
CA ILE A 254 -13.38 -13.42 32.08
C ILE A 254 -13.72 -13.86 33.50
N ASP A 255 -13.84 -12.89 34.41
CA ASP A 255 -14.18 -13.16 35.81
C ASP A 255 -15.55 -13.80 35.95
N ALA A 256 -15.72 -14.69 36.92
CA ALA A 256 -17.02 -15.29 37.23
C ALA A 256 -18.07 -14.20 37.57
N GLY A 257 -19.27 -14.29 36.97
CA GLY A 257 -20.31 -13.27 37.08
C GLY A 257 -20.20 -12.12 36.07
N SER A 258 -19.24 -12.21 35.16
CA SER A 258 -19.08 -11.29 34.03
C SER A 258 -19.21 -12.02 32.69
N ALA A 259 -19.55 -11.29 31.63
CA ALA A 259 -19.55 -11.75 30.25
C ALA A 259 -18.78 -10.76 29.39
N GLY A 260 -17.93 -11.25 28.49
CA GLY A 260 -17.21 -10.45 27.51
C GLY A 260 -18.05 -10.29 26.25
N VAL A 261 -18.19 -9.07 25.77
CA VAL A 261 -18.84 -8.79 24.49
C VAL A 261 -17.87 -8.06 23.58
N THR A 262 -17.53 -8.68 22.47
CA THR A 262 -16.78 -8.04 21.40
C THR A 262 -17.75 -7.54 20.34
N LEU A 263 -17.68 -6.25 20.04
CA LEU A 263 -18.52 -5.60 19.03
C LEU A 263 -17.67 -5.03 17.92
N SER A 264 -18.02 -5.30 16.68
CA SER A 264 -17.55 -4.55 15.52
C SER A 264 -18.64 -3.57 15.13
N LEU A 265 -18.37 -2.28 15.18
CA LEU A 265 -19.34 -1.19 15.05
C LEU A 265 -18.99 -0.31 13.84
N GLU A 266 -19.98 -0.08 12.99
CA GLU A 266 -19.86 0.85 11.86
C GLU A 266 -20.32 2.24 12.30
N THR A 267 -19.50 3.24 12.04
CA THR A 267 -19.72 4.65 12.35
C THR A 267 -19.54 5.51 11.10
N GLU A 268 -19.94 6.78 11.15
CA GLU A 268 -19.79 7.71 10.02
C GLU A 268 -18.36 8.27 9.87
N GLY A 269 -17.51 8.12 10.91
CA GLY A 269 -16.14 8.62 10.92
C GLY A 269 -15.63 8.88 12.34
N LYS A 270 -14.46 9.51 12.43
CA LYS A 270 -13.74 9.71 13.70
C LYS A 270 -14.56 10.44 14.76
N GLU A 271 -15.22 11.55 14.41
CA GLU A 271 -16.05 12.31 15.33
C GLU A 271 -17.23 11.48 15.86
N HIS A 272 -17.85 10.67 15.02
CA HIS A 272 -18.93 9.79 15.44
C HIS A 272 -18.42 8.69 16.37
N THR A 273 -17.27 8.09 16.07
CA THR A 273 -16.60 7.13 16.95
C THR A 273 -16.26 7.76 18.31
N GLU A 274 -15.72 8.97 18.33
CA GLU A 274 -15.41 9.69 19.57
C GLU A 274 -16.69 9.92 20.42
N LYS A 275 -17.78 10.36 19.80
CA LYS A 275 -19.09 10.52 20.48
C LYS A 275 -19.59 9.20 21.08
N LEU A 276 -19.45 8.10 20.35
CA LEU A 276 -19.80 6.76 20.83
C LEU A 276 -18.98 6.40 22.08
N LEU A 277 -17.64 6.54 22.00
CA LEU A 277 -16.77 6.20 23.13
C LEU A 277 -17.03 7.07 24.37
N GLU A 278 -17.30 8.36 24.18
CA GLU A 278 -17.69 9.27 25.28
C GLU A 278 -19.05 8.87 25.90
N HIS A 279 -20.02 8.50 25.07
CA HIS A 279 -21.33 8.06 25.55
C HIS A 279 -21.22 6.79 26.40
N LEU A 280 -20.47 5.77 25.92
CA LEU A 280 -20.24 4.54 26.69
C LEU A 280 -19.52 4.81 28.02
N LYS A 281 -18.54 5.76 28.05
CA LYS A 281 -17.88 6.20 29.28
C LYS A 281 -18.86 6.84 30.25
N LYS A 282 -19.75 7.72 29.78
CA LYS A 282 -20.79 8.40 30.64
C LYS A 282 -21.77 7.39 31.25
N LYS A 283 -22.00 6.25 30.56
CA LYS A 283 -22.79 5.13 31.05
C LYS A 283 -22.02 4.18 31.99
N ASN A 284 -20.79 4.51 32.36
CA ASN A 284 -19.89 3.71 33.19
C ASN A 284 -19.60 2.30 32.61
N LEU A 285 -19.72 2.11 31.31
CA LEU A 285 -19.35 0.89 30.67
C LEU A 285 -17.82 0.78 30.53
N LYS A 286 -17.25 -0.33 31.01
CA LYS A 286 -15.83 -0.62 30.87
C LYS A 286 -15.58 -1.26 29.53
N PHE A 287 -14.81 -0.61 28.68
CA PHE A 287 -14.47 -1.13 27.35
C PHE A 287 -12.99 -0.92 27.03
N THR A 288 -12.52 -1.72 26.10
CA THR A 288 -11.20 -1.60 25.46
C THR A 288 -11.41 -1.48 23.95
N VAL A 289 -10.80 -0.45 23.34
CA VAL A 289 -10.74 -0.35 21.88
C VAL A 289 -9.71 -1.35 21.37
N MET A 290 -10.15 -2.26 20.54
CA MET A 290 -9.28 -3.27 19.91
C MET A 290 -8.72 -2.68 18.61
N THR A 291 -7.40 -2.72 18.44
CA THR A 291 -6.67 -2.24 17.26
C THR A 291 -6.37 -3.39 16.28
#